data_74776220ce06ad856add17d9e15a9447
#
_entry.id   74776220ce06ad856add17d9e15a9447
#
_cell.length_a   1.000
_cell.length_b   1.000
_cell.length_c   1.000
_cell.angle_alpha   90.00
_cell.angle_beta   90.00
_cell.angle_gamma   90.00
#
_symmetry.space_group_name_H-M   'P 1'
#
loop_
_entity.id
_entity.type
_entity.pdbx_description
1 polymer ?
#
loop_
_entity_poly.entity_id
_entity_poly.type
_entity_poly.pdbx_seq_one_letter_code
_entity_poly.pdbx_strand_id
1 'polypeptide(L)'
;ILEKNGEKKEFTLDNYPDSTWTFVDTRSILKEKGYEAAIHDFSMIDLNTGEDITDDVLTDIGYTFLLVAHRIEEADDSNIDLINEIYDYSVEHGYKFYCLTSSPEEQIELWKDKTGAEYPFCQMDYITLKTMVRSNPGLILIKNGTILNKWSDEDIPDEYVLTDKLENLPLGKQKVSSDTHTVGYVFLWFVIPLLLVLGVDVLVVRRRERKNAKRKQQEEEMKSKELKTENPKIEEQE
;
A
#
# COMPACT_ATOMS: atom_id res chain seq x y z
N ILE A 1 -0.22 -8.49 44.76
CA ILE A 1 -0.06 -8.52 46.22
C ILE A 1 -1.43 -8.61 46.82
N LEU A 2 -1.67 -9.64 47.62
CA LEU A 2 -2.91 -9.84 48.36
C LEU A 2 -2.63 -9.86 49.83
N GLU A 3 -3.65 -9.51 50.67
CA GLU A 3 -3.57 -9.48 52.12
C GLU A 3 -4.66 -10.38 52.75
N LYS A 4 -4.26 -11.13 53.76
CA LYS A 4 -5.18 -11.91 54.62
C LYS A 4 -4.70 -11.85 56.04
N ASN A 5 -5.58 -11.46 56.95
CA ASN A 5 -5.29 -11.37 58.42
C ASN A 5 -4.06 -10.48 58.75
N GLY A 6 -3.81 -9.41 57.94
CA GLY A 6 -2.68 -8.52 58.15
C GLY A 6 -1.34 -9.00 57.52
N GLU A 7 -1.32 -10.16 56.88
CA GLU A 7 -0.16 -10.69 56.18
C GLU A 7 -0.29 -10.44 54.69
N LYS A 8 0.71 -9.76 54.06
CA LYS A 8 0.77 -9.48 52.63
C LYS A 8 1.64 -10.50 51.91
N LYS A 9 1.13 -11.07 50.82
CA LYS A 9 1.84 -12.05 50.04
C LYS A 9 1.70 -11.78 48.54
N GLU A 10 2.76 -12.07 47.79
CA GLU A 10 2.75 -11.96 46.30
C GLU A 10 2.26 -13.28 45.71
N PHE A 11 1.36 -13.15 44.72
CA PHE A 11 0.83 -14.26 43.95
C PHE A 11 0.98 -13.97 42.45
N THR A 12 1.17 -14.99 41.65
CA THR A 12 1.13 -14.89 40.18
C THR A 12 -0.26 -15.24 39.68
N LEU A 13 -0.56 -14.91 38.41
CA LEU A 13 -1.83 -15.28 37.78
C LEU A 13 -2.07 -16.80 37.75
N ASP A 14 -0.99 -17.58 37.66
CA ASP A 14 -1.04 -19.04 37.59
C ASP A 14 -1.29 -19.66 39.00
N ASN A 15 -1.06 -18.92 40.07
CA ASN A 15 -1.20 -19.38 41.46
C ASN A 15 -2.03 -18.39 42.27
N TYR A 16 -3.14 -17.93 41.70
CA TYR A 16 -4.04 -16.99 42.36
C TYR A 16 -4.86 -17.72 43.44
N PRO A 17 -4.91 -17.20 44.68
CA PRO A 17 -5.60 -17.86 45.78
C PRO A 17 -7.12 -17.69 45.68
N ASP A 18 -7.81 -18.32 46.63
CA ASP A 18 -9.26 -18.23 46.78
C ASP A 18 -9.76 -16.82 47.20
N SER A 19 -11.08 -16.65 47.26
CA SER A 19 -11.75 -15.37 47.53
C SER A 19 -11.57 -14.87 48.96
N THR A 20 -10.78 -15.55 49.80
CA THR A 20 -10.53 -15.15 51.21
C THR A 20 -9.41 -14.13 51.37
N TRP A 21 -8.71 -13.81 50.26
CA TRP A 21 -7.65 -12.81 50.20
C TRP A 21 -8.17 -11.51 49.60
N THR A 22 -7.75 -10.38 50.17
CA THR A 22 -8.13 -9.04 49.72
C THR A 22 -7.03 -8.47 48.83
N PHE A 23 -7.40 -7.90 47.70
CA PHE A 23 -6.47 -7.23 46.78
C PHE A 23 -5.89 -5.97 47.43
N VAL A 24 -4.58 -5.81 47.37
CA VAL A 24 -3.85 -4.63 47.88
C VAL A 24 -3.19 -3.86 46.74
N ASP A 25 -2.42 -4.54 45.88
CA ASP A 25 -1.64 -3.88 44.85
C ASP A 25 -1.23 -4.87 43.75
N THR A 26 -0.91 -4.33 42.54
CA THR A 26 -0.37 -5.09 41.41
C THR A 26 1.01 -4.59 41.08
N ARG A 27 1.97 -5.48 40.95
CA ARG A 27 3.30 -5.18 40.43
C ARG A 27 3.52 -5.92 39.12
N SER A 28 3.74 -5.17 38.03
CA SER A 28 4.10 -5.73 36.72
C SER A 28 5.61 -5.88 36.60
N ILE A 29 6.07 -7.09 36.26
CA ILE A 29 7.48 -7.36 36.00
C ILE A 29 7.62 -7.64 34.49
N LEU A 30 8.36 -6.81 33.79
CA LEU A 30 8.69 -7.02 32.38
C LEU A 30 9.66 -8.22 32.31
N LYS A 31 9.20 -9.38 31.80
CA LYS A 31 10.05 -10.59 31.65
C LYS A 31 10.92 -10.54 30.40
N GLU A 32 10.37 -10.00 29.32
CA GLU A 32 11.08 -9.81 28.06
C GLU A 32 10.69 -8.48 27.46
N LYS A 33 11.67 -7.76 26.88
CA LYS A 33 11.42 -6.54 26.12
C LYS A 33 10.73 -6.98 24.81
N GLY A 34 9.52 -6.49 24.56
CA GLY A 34 8.81 -6.74 23.31
C GLY A 34 9.57 -6.15 22.12
N TYR A 35 9.06 -6.39 20.92
CA TYR A 35 9.57 -5.74 19.70
C TYR A 35 9.49 -4.22 19.87
N GLU A 36 10.64 -3.55 19.83
CA GLU A 36 10.68 -2.09 19.70
C GLU A 36 10.60 -1.74 18.22
N ALA A 37 9.64 -0.89 17.86
CA ALA A 37 9.59 -0.33 16.52
C ALA A 37 10.89 0.45 16.23
N ALA A 38 11.38 0.41 15.00
CA ALA A 38 12.57 1.16 14.60
C ALA A 38 12.36 2.69 14.70
N ILE A 39 11.10 3.13 14.68
CA ILE A 39 10.67 4.51 14.86
C ILE A 39 9.95 4.58 16.20
N HIS A 40 10.56 5.27 17.16
CA HIS A 40 10.00 5.44 18.49
C HIS A 40 9.20 6.73 18.62
N ASP A 41 9.71 7.79 17.99
CA ASP A 41 9.16 9.13 18.11
C ASP A 41 9.03 9.75 16.72
N PHE A 42 7.80 9.92 16.26
CA PHE A 42 7.50 10.70 15.06
C PHE A 42 7.24 12.13 15.53
N SER A 43 8.26 12.99 15.48
CA SER A 43 8.14 14.38 15.87
C SER A 43 8.78 15.31 14.83
N MET A 44 8.09 16.42 14.55
CA MET A 44 8.54 17.50 13.66
C MET A 44 8.79 18.76 14.51
N ILE A 45 10.05 19.06 14.79
CA ILE A 45 10.42 20.22 15.58
C ILE A 45 10.71 21.38 14.64
N ASP A 46 9.92 22.43 14.68
CA ASP A 46 10.16 23.67 13.93
C ASP A 46 11.45 24.33 14.44
N LEU A 47 12.42 24.54 13.55
CA LEU A 47 13.71 25.09 13.92
C LEU A 47 13.66 26.61 14.28
N ASN A 48 12.62 27.33 13.85
CA ASN A 48 12.48 28.75 14.19
C ASN A 48 11.89 28.94 15.59
N THR A 49 10.94 28.08 15.99
CA THR A 49 10.22 28.21 17.26
C THR A 49 10.72 27.23 18.32
N GLY A 50 11.32 26.10 17.92
CA GLY A 50 11.70 25.01 18.79
C GLY A 50 10.51 24.15 19.26
N GLU A 51 9.32 24.37 18.72
CA GLU A 51 8.10 23.67 19.11
C GLU A 51 7.88 22.42 18.27
N ASP A 52 7.26 21.40 18.87
CA ASP A 52 6.78 20.21 18.14
C ASP A 52 5.46 20.55 17.45
N ILE A 53 5.49 20.61 16.12
CA ILE A 53 4.34 20.94 15.26
C ILE A 53 3.66 19.70 14.67
N THR A 54 4.00 18.51 15.12
CA THR A 54 3.52 17.24 14.54
C THR A 54 2.01 17.16 14.50
N ASP A 55 1.35 17.42 15.64
CA ASP A 55 -0.10 17.36 15.73
C ASP A 55 -0.77 18.44 14.88
N ASP A 56 -0.20 19.65 14.84
CA ASP A 56 -0.71 20.77 14.05
C ASP A 56 -0.66 20.49 12.54
N VAL A 57 0.34 19.73 12.09
CA VAL A 57 0.50 19.34 10.70
C VAL A 57 -0.40 18.15 10.36
N LEU A 58 -0.46 17.13 11.24
CA LEU A 58 -1.25 15.92 10.97
C LEU A 58 -2.76 16.12 11.10
N THR A 59 -3.21 17.05 11.96
CA THR A 59 -4.65 17.33 12.13
C THR A 59 -5.14 18.49 11.27
N ASP A 60 -4.27 19.14 10.49
CA ASP A 60 -4.64 20.23 9.61
C ASP A 60 -5.61 19.77 8.52
N ILE A 61 -6.77 20.40 8.46
CA ILE A 61 -7.80 20.17 7.42
C ILE A 61 -7.42 20.78 6.07
N GLY A 62 -6.42 21.68 6.05
CA GLY A 62 -5.83 22.26 4.84
C GLY A 62 -4.84 21.30 4.17
N TYR A 63 -4.18 21.81 3.14
CA TYR A 63 -3.10 21.09 2.47
C TYR A 63 -1.75 21.49 3.05
N THR A 64 -0.89 20.51 3.22
CA THR A 64 0.49 20.72 3.66
C THR A 64 1.44 19.98 2.73
N PHE A 65 2.41 20.71 2.19
CA PHE A 65 3.55 20.14 1.49
C PHE A 65 4.67 19.84 2.48
N LEU A 66 5.24 18.65 2.39
CA LEU A 66 6.39 18.22 3.16
C LEU A 66 7.53 17.88 2.19
N LEU A 67 8.53 18.75 2.11
CA LEU A 67 9.77 18.46 1.42
C LEU A 67 10.64 17.63 2.36
N VAL A 68 10.96 16.41 2.00
CA VAL A 68 11.73 15.47 2.84
C VAL A 68 13.14 15.38 2.29
N ALA A 69 14.08 16.02 2.97
CA ALA A 69 15.50 15.97 2.68
C ALA A 69 16.25 15.36 3.87
N HIS A 70 16.32 14.02 3.92
CA HIS A 70 16.85 13.33 5.09
C HIS A 70 18.28 13.74 5.47
N ARG A 71 19.11 14.14 4.47
CA ARG A 71 20.38 14.83 4.60
C ARG A 71 20.44 15.91 3.55
N ILE A 72 20.37 17.15 3.97
CA ILE A 72 20.27 18.26 3.05
C ILE A 72 21.58 18.49 2.28
N GLU A 73 22.71 18.18 2.91
CA GLU A 73 24.04 18.23 2.31
C GLU A 73 24.27 17.18 1.19
N GLU A 74 23.44 16.14 1.15
CA GLU A 74 23.47 15.08 0.13
C GLU A 74 22.27 15.19 -0.82
N ALA A 75 21.42 16.21 -0.67
CA ALA A 75 20.21 16.36 -1.46
C ALA A 75 20.53 16.83 -2.88
N ASP A 76 19.82 16.26 -3.85
CA ASP A 76 19.89 16.71 -5.24
C ASP A 76 19.18 18.08 -5.38
N ASP A 77 19.86 19.05 -5.96
CA ASP A 77 19.33 20.39 -6.18
C ASP A 77 18.97 20.69 -7.64
N SER A 78 18.98 19.66 -8.49
CA SER A 78 18.70 19.81 -9.91
C SER A 78 17.30 20.38 -10.21
N ASN A 79 16.33 20.09 -9.35
CA ASN A 79 14.93 20.52 -9.47
C ASN A 79 14.55 21.55 -8.40
N ILE A 80 15.52 22.29 -7.85
CA ILE A 80 15.27 23.22 -6.76
C ILE A 80 14.31 24.36 -7.17
N ASP A 81 14.41 24.81 -8.41
CA ASP A 81 13.52 25.86 -8.93
C ASP A 81 12.05 25.43 -8.88
N LEU A 82 11.74 24.18 -9.25
CA LEU A 82 10.39 23.62 -9.14
C LEU A 82 9.92 23.53 -7.67
N ILE A 83 10.83 23.21 -6.75
CA ILE A 83 10.50 23.17 -5.31
C ILE A 83 10.18 24.57 -4.80
N ASN A 84 10.95 25.57 -5.19
CA ASN A 84 10.70 26.96 -4.80
C ASN A 84 9.39 27.46 -5.42
N GLU A 85 9.07 27.14 -6.67
CA GLU A 85 7.79 27.44 -7.31
C GLU A 85 6.59 26.81 -6.56
N ILE A 86 6.73 25.56 -6.07
CA ILE A 86 5.68 24.93 -5.25
C ILE A 86 5.55 25.62 -3.89
N TYR A 87 6.66 26.09 -3.32
CA TYR A 87 6.59 26.90 -2.09
C TYR A 87 5.84 28.21 -2.33
N ASP A 88 6.16 28.95 -3.39
CA ASP A 88 5.47 30.19 -3.77
C ASP A 88 3.97 29.93 -4.02
N TYR A 89 3.65 28.87 -4.76
CA TYR A 89 2.26 28.43 -4.95
C TYR A 89 1.56 28.13 -3.62
N SER A 90 2.26 27.50 -2.68
CA SER A 90 1.69 27.19 -1.36
C SER A 90 1.38 28.46 -0.56
N VAL A 91 2.27 29.43 -0.61
CA VAL A 91 2.09 30.75 0.04
C VAL A 91 0.91 31.51 -0.58
N GLU A 92 0.85 31.54 -1.91
CA GLU A 92 -0.24 32.22 -2.64
C GLU A 92 -1.62 31.66 -2.29
N HIS A 93 -1.72 30.35 -2.11
CA HIS A 93 -2.99 29.67 -1.83
C HIS A 93 -3.26 29.42 -0.34
N GLY A 94 -2.35 29.84 0.54
CA GLY A 94 -2.47 29.67 1.99
C GLY A 94 -2.33 28.24 2.47
N TYR A 95 -1.58 27.43 1.74
CA TYR A 95 -1.19 26.07 2.13
C TYR A 95 0.08 26.12 2.97
N LYS A 96 0.26 25.12 3.84
CA LYS A 96 1.49 24.98 4.62
C LYS A 96 2.58 24.28 3.79
N PHE A 97 3.81 24.66 4.04
CA PHE A 97 5.00 24.02 3.45
C PHE A 97 6.10 23.91 4.50
N TYR A 98 6.71 22.76 4.66
CA TYR A 98 7.82 22.52 5.57
C TYR A 98 8.89 21.63 4.92
N CYS A 99 10.15 21.95 5.16
CA CYS A 99 11.27 21.07 4.83
C CYS A 99 11.66 20.25 6.06
N LEU A 100 11.57 18.94 5.95
CA LEU A 100 11.92 18.00 7.02
C LEU A 100 13.34 17.47 6.78
N THR A 101 14.23 17.66 7.75
CA THR A 101 15.63 17.22 7.65
C THR A 101 16.18 16.73 8.97
N SER A 102 17.22 15.88 8.93
CA SER A 102 18.03 15.51 10.09
C SER A 102 19.35 16.25 10.15
N SER A 103 19.62 17.13 9.19
CA SER A 103 20.89 17.85 9.08
C SER A 103 21.03 18.96 10.12
N PRO A 104 22.23 19.29 10.54
CA PRO A 104 22.48 20.39 11.46
C PRO A 104 22.22 21.75 10.80
N GLU A 105 21.98 22.77 11.63
CA GLU A 105 21.65 24.13 11.21
C GLU A 105 22.68 24.73 10.22
N GLU A 106 23.95 24.45 10.42
CA GLU A 106 25.03 24.91 9.50
C GLU A 106 24.78 24.45 8.05
N GLN A 107 24.35 23.20 7.86
CA GLN A 107 24.08 22.66 6.53
C GLN A 107 22.80 23.23 5.93
N ILE A 108 21.82 23.54 6.77
CA ILE A 108 20.59 24.20 6.36
C ILE A 108 20.86 25.61 5.86
N GLU A 109 21.70 26.39 6.55
CA GLU A 109 22.09 27.73 6.10
C GLU A 109 22.85 27.69 4.77
N LEU A 110 23.79 26.76 4.61
CA LEU A 110 24.48 26.55 3.32
C LEU A 110 23.48 26.19 2.19
N TRP A 111 22.48 25.40 2.50
CA TRP A 111 21.43 25.07 1.53
C TRP A 111 20.61 26.31 1.14
N LYS A 112 20.16 27.10 2.10
CA LYS A 112 19.43 28.34 1.85
C LYS A 112 20.22 29.30 0.97
N ASP A 113 21.51 29.49 1.29
CA ASP A 113 22.42 30.34 0.52
C ASP A 113 22.59 29.86 -0.93
N LYS A 114 22.66 28.53 -1.12
CA LYS A 114 22.85 27.92 -2.43
C LYS A 114 21.59 27.94 -3.29
N THR A 115 20.44 27.70 -2.68
CA THR A 115 19.18 27.38 -3.39
C THR A 115 18.16 28.50 -3.35
N GLY A 116 18.36 29.51 -2.51
CA GLY A 116 17.37 30.56 -2.27
C GLY A 116 16.13 30.09 -1.51
N ALA A 117 16.20 28.97 -0.78
CA ALA A 117 15.10 28.38 -0.04
C ALA A 117 14.60 29.31 1.07
N GLU A 118 13.32 29.72 1.01
CA GLU A 118 12.66 30.58 2.01
C GLU A 118 11.67 29.81 2.90
N TYR A 119 11.42 28.53 2.61
CA TYR A 119 10.51 27.70 3.37
C TYR A 119 11.02 27.36 4.77
N PRO A 120 10.12 27.14 5.76
CA PRO A 120 10.49 26.75 7.11
C PRO A 120 11.05 25.32 7.16
N PHE A 121 12.04 25.13 8.05
CA PHE A 121 12.72 23.86 8.27
C PHE A 121 12.30 23.25 9.60
N CYS A 122 12.11 21.94 9.60
CA CYS A 122 11.82 21.16 10.80
C CYS A 122 12.86 20.04 10.98
N GLN A 123 13.34 19.91 12.21
CA GLN A 123 14.21 18.80 12.61
C GLN A 123 13.38 17.54 12.81
N MET A 124 13.86 16.43 12.23
CA MET A 124 13.24 15.12 12.36
C MET A 124 14.25 13.99 12.36
N ASP A 125 13.88 12.83 12.91
CA ASP A 125 14.75 11.66 12.94
C ASP A 125 15.10 11.15 11.52
N TYR A 126 16.39 10.87 11.30
CA TYR A 126 16.94 10.42 10.03
C TYR A 126 16.29 9.11 9.52
N ILE A 127 16.09 8.13 10.42
CA ILE A 127 15.52 6.83 10.05
C ILE A 127 14.07 7.01 9.60
N THR A 128 13.34 7.84 10.32
CA THR A 128 11.96 8.20 9.99
C THR A 128 11.87 8.84 8.62
N LEU A 129 12.69 9.86 8.33
CA LEU A 129 12.72 10.54 7.04
C LEU A 129 13.00 9.57 5.88
N LYS A 130 13.97 8.65 6.03
CA LYS A 130 14.27 7.62 5.02
C LYS A 130 13.15 6.63 4.78
N THR A 131 12.24 6.44 5.73
CA THR A 131 11.05 5.60 5.53
C THR A 131 9.93 6.34 4.80
N MET A 132 9.89 7.67 4.90
CA MET A 132 8.89 8.50 4.25
C MET A 132 9.08 8.56 2.74
N VAL A 133 10.29 8.84 2.27
CA VAL A 133 10.65 8.88 0.85
C VAL A 133 12.00 8.21 0.60
N ARG A 134 12.22 7.73 -0.63
CA ARG A 134 13.49 7.09 -1.02
C ARG A 134 14.47 8.07 -1.65
N SER A 135 13.95 9.08 -2.37
CA SER A 135 14.76 10.15 -2.97
C SER A 135 15.22 11.15 -1.92
N ASN A 136 16.22 11.92 -2.24
CA ASN A 136 16.73 12.99 -1.39
C ASN A 136 17.06 14.22 -2.26
N PRO A 137 16.12 15.19 -2.36
CA PRO A 137 14.85 15.28 -1.63
C PRO A 137 13.72 14.45 -2.25
N GLY A 138 12.57 14.45 -1.59
CA GLY A 138 11.28 14.01 -2.12
C GLY A 138 10.17 14.87 -1.56
N LEU A 139 9.05 14.97 -2.27
CA LEU A 139 7.93 15.82 -1.89
C LEU A 139 6.71 14.98 -1.52
N ILE A 140 6.02 15.34 -0.46
CA ILE A 140 4.77 14.71 -0.01
C ILE A 140 3.70 15.78 0.13
N LEU A 141 2.50 15.49 -0.37
CA LEU A 141 1.31 16.29 -0.12
C LEU A 141 0.40 15.55 0.84
N ILE A 142 0.08 16.18 1.97
CA ILE A 142 -0.83 15.65 2.98
C ILE A 142 -2.03 16.55 3.21
N LYS A 143 -3.11 15.95 3.71
CA LYS A 143 -4.30 16.67 4.19
C LYS A 143 -4.93 15.85 5.32
N ASN A 144 -5.14 16.45 6.48
CA ASN A 144 -5.73 15.78 7.64
C ASN A 144 -5.08 14.42 7.93
N GLY A 145 -3.75 14.38 8.03
CA GLY A 145 -2.96 13.18 8.29
C GLY A 145 -2.94 12.14 7.16
N THR A 146 -3.61 12.43 6.04
CA THR A 146 -3.68 11.51 4.90
C THR A 146 -2.72 11.95 3.80
N ILE A 147 -1.86 11.03 3.35
CA ILE A 147 -0.99 11.26 2.20
C ILE A 147 -1.84 11.22 0.92
N LEU A 148 -1.90 12.32 0.19
CA LEU A 148 -2.58 12.44 -1.09
C LEU A 148 -1.67 12.05 -2.25
N ASN A 149 -0.45 12.55 -2.25
CA ASN A 149 0.57 12.28 -3.26
C ASN A 149 1.97 12.25 -2.65
N LYS A 150 2.87 11.53 -3.35
CA LYS A 150 4.31 11.50 -3.08
C LYS A 150 5.04 11.53 -4.41
N TRP A 151 6.08 12.34 -4.47
CA TRP A 151 6.93 12.48 -5.65
C TRP A 151 8.39 12.30 -5.27
N SER A 152 9.16 11.67 -6.14
CA SER A 152 10.61 11.73 -6.10
C SER A 152 11.09 13.10 -6.60
N ASP A 153 12.35 13.39 -6.42
CA ASP A 153 12.99 14.58 -6.98
C ASP A 153 12.84 14.72 -8.50
N GLU A 154 12.84 13.60 -9.23
CA GLU A 154 12.66 13.57 -10.69
C GLU A 154 11.19 13.78 -11.14
N ASP A 155 10.22 13.53 -10.26
CA ASP A 155 8.78 13.56 -10.58
C ASP A 155 8.04 14.76 -9.96
N ILE A 156 8.77 15.76 -9.45
CA ILE A 156 8.17 16.94 -8.83
C ILE A 156 7.28 17.66 -9.85
N PRO A 157 6.01 17.99 -9.49
CA PRO A 157 5.09 18.64 -10.39
C PRO A 157 5.58 20.06 -10.76
N ASP A 158 5.45 20.40 -12.02
CA ASP A 158 5.77 21.72 -12.55
C ASP A 158 4.57 22.71 -12.46
N GLU A 159 4.80 23.97 -12.79
CA GLU A 159 3.79 25.03 -12.79
C GLU A 159 2.57 24.73 -13.68
N TYR A 160 2.76 23.96 -14.78
CA TYR A 160 1.67 23.61 -15.69
C TYR A 160 0.65 22.67 -15.07
N VAL A 161 0.99 22.00 -14.01
CA VAL A 161 0.11 21.12 -13.25
C VAL A 161 -0.57 21.85 -12.08
N LEU A 162 0.05 22.93 -11.58
CA LEU A 162 -0.43 23.76 -10.43
C LEU A 162 -1.22 24.99 -10.91
N THR A 163 -2.13 24.81 -11.84
CA THR A 163 -2.87 25.91 -12.51
C THR A 163 -4.04 26.48 -11.76
N ASP A 164 -4.48 25.85 -10.67
CA ASP A 164 -5.64 26.24 -9.84
C ASP A 164 -5.41 25.74 -8.41
N LYS A 165 -6.35 26.01 -7.52
CA LYS A 165 -6.34 25.50 -6.13
C LYS A 165 -6.33 23.98 -6.12
N LEU A 166 -5.63 23.38 -5.14
CA LEU A 166 -5.52 21.91 -5.00
C LEU A 166 -6.88 21.20 -4.88
N GLU A 167 -7.90 21.87 -4.34
CA GLU A 167 -9.27 21.32 -4.27
C GLU A 167 -9.85 21.00 -5.65
N ASN A 168 -9.46 21.76 -6.67
CA ASN A 168 -9.93 21.63 -8.05
C ASN A 168 -9.04 20.67 -8.87
N LEU A 169 -7.78 20.53 -8.47
CA LEU A 169 -6.80 19.73 -9.18
C LEU A 169 -6.87 18.22 -8.80
N PRO A 170 -6.49 17.32 -9.70
CA PRO A 170 -6.36 15.89 -9.41
C PRO A 170 -5.35 15.61 -8.28
N LEU A 171 -4.31 16.45 -8.15
CA LEU A 171 -3.25 16.33 -7.14
C LEU A 171 -3.77 16.49 -5.72
N GLY A 172 -4.76 17.35 -5.51
CA GLY A 172 -5.38 17.60 -4.20
C GLY A 172 -6.42 16.54 -3.80
N LYS A 173 -6.68 15.54 -4.65
CA LYS A 173 -7.67 14.50 -4.41
C LYS A 173 -6.98 13.17 -4.11
N GLN A 174 -7.49 12.46 -3.11
CA GLN A 174 -7.01 11.11 -2.84
C GLN A 174 -7.26 10.22 -4.07
N LYS A 175 -6.21 9.59 -4.57
CA LYS A 175 -6.34 8.57 -5.61
C LYS A 175 -7.05 7.36 -4.99
N VAL A 176 -8.38 7.31 -5.14
CA VAL A 176 -9.11 6.08 -4.87
C VAL A 176 -8.74 5.14 -6.03
N SER A 177 -7.76 4.28 -5.80
CA SER A 177 -7.51 3.17 -6.72
C SER A 177 -8.76 2.31 -6.68
N SER A 178 -9.59 2.38 -7.71
CA SER A 178 -10.66 1.41 -7.87
C SER A 178 -10.01 0.09 -8.29
N ASP A 179 -9.56 -0.68 -7.32
CA ASP A 179 -8.99 -2.03 -7.53
C ASP A 179 -9.95 -2.96 -8.26
N THR A 180 -11.23 -2.58 -8.35
CA THR A 180 -12.29 -3.32 -9.03
C THR A 180 -11.94 -3.62 -10.49
N HIS A 181 -11.37 -2.66 -11.22
CA HIS A 181 -10.93 -2.88 -12.60
C HIS A 181 -9.72 -3.81 -12.67
N THR A 182 -8.74 -3.61 -11.79
CA THR A 182 -7.53 -4.46 -11.71
C THR A 182 -7.89 -5.89 -11.33
N VAL A 183 -8.74 -6.07 -10.33
CA VAL A 183 -9.27 -7.39 -9.93
C VAL A 183 -10.04 -8.04 -11.10
N GLY A 184 -10.85 -7.27 -11.81
CA GLY A 184 -11.56 -7.74 -13.00
C GLY A 184 -10.61 -8.24 -14.10
N TYR A 185 -9.53 -7.50 -14.40
CA TYR A 185 -8.53 -7.92 -15.39
C TYR A 185 -7.76 -9.18 -14.96
N VAL A 186 -7.34 -9.26 -13.69
CA VAL A 186 -6.66 -10.45 -13.16
C VAL A 186 -7.59 -11.67 -13.23
N PHE A 187 -8.86 -11.52 -12.85
CA PHE A 187 -9.84 -12.58 -12.93
C PHE A 187 -10.08 -13.03 -14.38
N LEU A 188 -10.18 -12.10 -15.32
CA LEU A 188 -10.36 -12.38 -16.75
C LEU A 188 -9.16 -13.16 -17.32
N TRP A 189 -7.95 -12.80 -16.92
CA TRP A 189 -6.70 -13.48 -17.31
C TRP A 189 -6.65 -14.94 -16.87
N PHE A 190 -7.26 -15.26 -15.73
CA PHE A 190 -7.36 -16.64 -15.23
C PHE A 190 -8.53 -17.41 -15.86
N VAL A 191 -9.68 -16.77 -15.98
CA VAL A 191 -10.93 -17.44 -16.44
C VAL A 191 -10.87 -17.76 -17.93
N ILE A 192 -10.31 -16.88 -18.77
CA ILE A 192 -10.26 -17.11 -20.23
C ILE A 192 -9.47 -18.39 -20.59
N PRO A 193 -8.23 -18.61 -20.11
CA PRO A 193 -7.50 -19.83 -20.39
C PRO A 193 -8.23 -21.10 -19.88
N LEU A 194 -8.86 -21.01 -18.72
CA LEU A 194 -9.61 -22.12 -18.15
C LEU A 194 -10.79 -22.52 -19.02
N LEU A 195 -11.57 -21.51 -19.48
CA LEU A 195 -12.69 -21.75 -20.40
C LEU A 195 -12.23 -22.30 -21.76
N LEU A 196 -11.09 -21.87 -22.26
CA LEU A 196 -10.51 -22.42 -23.49
C LEU A 196 -10.14 -23.90 -23.32
N VAL A 197 -9.52 -24.27 -22.22
CA VAL A 197 -9.17 -25.67 -21.93
C VAL A 197 -10.43 -26.52 -21.84
N LEU A 198 -11.43 -26.07 -21.09
CA LEU A 198 -12.72 -26.76 -20.96
C LEU A 198 -13.44 -26.87 -22.31
N GLY A 199 -13.41 -25.80 -23.11
CA GLY A 199 -13.99 -25.81 -24.45
C GLY A 199 -13.32 -26.81 -25.41
N VAL A 200 -11.99 -26.89 -25.37
CA VAL A 200 -11.23 -27.87 -26.15
C VAL A 200 -11.55 -29.29 -25.70
N ASP A 201 -11.63 -29.55 -24.40
CA ASP A 201 -11.96 -30.88 -23.87
C ASP A 201 -13.35 -31.33 -24.32
N VAL A 202 -14.37 -30.46 -24.19
CA VAL A 202 -15.72 -30.74 -24.69
C VAL A 202 -15.74 -31.05 -26.20
N LEU A 203 -14.97 -30.27 -26.99
CA LEU A 203 -14.89 -30.51 -28.45
C LEU A 203 -14.20 -31.84 -28.79
N VAL A 204 -13.16 -32.21 -28.05
CA VAL A 204 -12.46 -33.49 -28.23
C VAL A 204 -13.36 -34.64 -27.87
N VAL A 205 -14.07 -34.57 -26.74
CA VAL A 205 -15.04 -35.60 -26.30
C VAL A 205 -16.15 -35.77 -27.37
N ARG A 206 -16.78 -34.67 -27.80
CA ARG A 206 -17.82 -34.73 -28.85
C ARG A 206 -17.31 -35.32 -30.16
N ARG A 207 -16.03 -35.00 -30.56
CA ARG A 207 -15.43 -35.60 -31.76
C ARG A 207 -15.18 -37.10 -31.59
N ARG A 208 -14.77 -37.55 -30.43
CA ARG A 208 -14.59 -38.98 -30.10
C ARG A 208 -15.92 -39.72 -30.14
N GLU A 209 -16.96 -39.18 -29.53
CA GLU A 209 -18.30 -39.76 -29.56
C GLU A 209 -18.85 -39.90 -30.97
N ARG A 210 -18.74 -38.86 -31.82
CA ARG A 210 -19.13 -38.89 -33.23
C ARG A 210 -18.35 -39.96 -34.03
N LYS A 211 -17.04 -40.12 -33.78
CA LYS A 211 -16.27 -41.17 -34.42
C LYS A 211 -16.69 -42.56 -33.97
N ASN A 212 -16.95 -42.74 -32.71
CA ASN A 212 -17.38 -44.02 -32.15
C ASN A 212 -18.79 -44.40 -32.66
N ALA A 213 -19.69 -43.42 -32.75
CA ALA A 213 -21.05 -43.65 -33.35
C ALA A 213 -20.96 -44.07 -34.81
N LYS A 214 -20.11 -43.42 -35.63
CA LYS A 214 -19.89 -43.83 -37.03
C LYS A 214 -19.27 -45.23 -37.17
N ARG A 215 -18.30 -45.60 -36.28
CA ARG A 215 -17.74 -46.95 -36.28
C ARG A 215 -18.77 -48.01 -35.94
N LYS A 216 -19.64 -47.78 -34.94
CA LYS A 216 -20.70 -48.71 -34.59
C LYS A 216 -21.72 -48.89 -35.76
N GLN A 217 -22.08 -47.80 -36.43
CA GLN A 217 -22.97 -47.89 -37.61
C GLN A 217 -22.31 -48.71 -38.73
N GLN A 218 -21.03 -48.51 -39.01
CA GLN A 218 -20.29 -49.29 -40.01
C GLN A 218 -20.19 -50.77 -39.66
N GLU A 219 -19.95 -51.08 -38.35
CA GLU A 219 -19.93 -52.46 -37.86
C GLU A 219 -21.30 -53.14 -37.98
N GLU A 220 -22.38 -52.41 -37.68
CA GLU A 220 -23.76 -52.92 -37.84
C GLU A 220 -24.13 -53.13 -39.31
N GLU A 221 -23.73 -52.20 -40.21
CA GLU A 221 -23.90 -52.38 -41.66
C GLU A 221 -23.11 -53.57 -42.21
N MET A 222 -21.87 -53.75 -41.74
CA MET A 222 -21.06 -54.92 -42.14
C MET A 222 -21.68 -56.22 -41.67
N LYS A 223 -22.08 -56.31 -40.39
CA LYS A 223 -22.78 -57.49 -39.87
C LYS A 223 -24.07 -57.79 -40.61
N SER A 224 -24.83 -56.76 -40.98
CA SER A 224 -26.08 -56.94 -41.73
C SER A 224 -25.82 -57.42 -43.17
N LYS A 225 -24.67 -57.00 -43.79
CA LYS A 225 -24.24 -57.53 -45.11
C LYS A 225 -23.72 -58.95 -45.03
N GLU A 226 -22.97 -59.32 -44.01
CA GLU A 226 -22.49 -60.66 -43.76
C GLU A 226 -23.67 -61.66 -43.56
N LEU A 227 -24.67 -61.28 -42.73
CA LEU A 227 -25.90 -62.05 -42.54
C LEU A 227 -26.69 -62.27 -43.82
N LYS A 228 -26.75 -61.28 -44.73
CA LYS A 228 -27.39 -61.41 -46.03
C LYS A 228 -26.61 -62.27 -47.02
N THR A 229 -25.29 -62.33 -46.91
CA THR A 229 -24.43 -63.18 -47.73
C THR A 229 -24.39 -64.66 -47.25
N GLU A 230 -24.57 -64.87 -45.94
CA GLU A 230 -24.54 -66.22 -45.37
C GLU A 230 -25.92 -66.98 -45.52
N ASN A 231 -27.05 -66.30 -45.85
CA ASN A 231 -28.34 -66.90 -46.03
C ASN A 231 -29.03 -66.51 -47.37
N PRO A 232 -28.49 -66.89 -48.54
CA PRO A 232 -29.08 -66.57 -49.84
C PRO A 232 -30.30 -67.52 -50.23
N LYS A 233 -30.77 -68.39 -49.32
CA LYS A 233 -31.74 -69.43 -49.65
C LYS A 233 -33.17 -69.23 -49.10
N ILE A 234 -33.57 -68.10 -48.59
CA ILE A 234 -34.93 -67.90 -48.00
C ILE A 234 -35.80 -66.96 -48.83
N GLU A 235 -35.33 -66.31 -49.91
CA GLU A 235 -36.13 -65.37 -50.70
C GLU A 235 -36.60 -65.98 -52.05
N GLU A 236 -36.60 -67.31 -52.28
CA GLU A 236 -37.15 -67.95 -53.50
C GLU A 236 -38.39 -68.87 -53.22
N GLN A 237 -39.15 -68.64 -52.19
CA GLN A 237 -40.42 -69.30 -51.98
C GLN A 237 -41.41 -68.35 -51.31
N GLU A 238 -41.99 -67.42 -52.11
CA GLU A 238 -43.32 -66.91 -52.03
C GLU A 238 -43.76 -66.34 -53.36
#